data_a2d2910b85269b382398997c4a8006d0
#
_entry.id   a2d2910b85269b382398997c4a8006d0
#
_cell.length_a   1.000
_cell.length_b   1.000
_cell.length_c   1.000
_cell.angle_alpha   90.00
_cell.angle_beta   90.00
_cell.angle_gamma   90.00
#
_symmetry.space_group_name_H-M   'P 1'
#
loop_
_entity.id
_entity.type
_entity.pdbx_description
1 polymer ?
#
loop_
_entity_poly.entity_id
_entity_poly.type
_entity_poly.pdbx_seq_one_letter_code
_entity_poly.pdbx_strand_id
1 'polypeptide(L)'
;LNTVIMKIIAILMYAAPIGLGAYFASTMASQDAELMGTFARAVGLFLLATALYLTIGSTFYAWLGGGVDGVKRFWQNMLEPAVTALGTSSSLATLPITIRSANKMGLNEQISEISLPLLVNLNKGGAAMITALKIVFIYSLLGLDFSADIFMITVLISVLSAFIIGGVPGGAFL
;
A
#
# COMPACT_ATOMS: atom_id res chain seq x y z
N LEU A 1 11.22 -15.67 -24.23
CA LEU A 1 9.93 -15.96 -23.60
C LEU A 1 9.53 -14.86 -22.62
N ASN A 2 10.41 -14.48 -21.69
CA ASN A 2 10.14 -13.44 -20.66
C ASN A 2 9.78 -12.08 -21.27
N THR A 3 10.48 -11.65 -22.32
CA THR A 3 10.23 -10.38 -23.01
C THR A 3 8.84 -10.32 -23.68
N VAL A 4 8.39 -11.43 -24.22
CA VAL A 4 7.06 -11.52 -24.87
C VAL A 4 5.96 -11.47 -23.81
N ILE A 5 6.12 -12.21 -22.72
CA ILE A 5 5.17 -12.21 -21.58
C ILE A 5 5.07 -10.79 -20.99
N MET A 6 6.20 -10.11 -20.77
CA MET A 6 6.19 -8.74 -20.23
C MET A 6 5.52 -7.73 -21.19
N LYS A 7 5.65 -7.88 -22.50
CA LYS A 7 4.91 -7.05 -23.48
C LYS A 7 3.43 -7.29 -23.44
N ILE A 8 2.99 -8.57 -23.33
CA ILE A 8 1.57 -8.92 -23.23
C ILE A 8 0.99 -8.34 -21.94
N ILE A 9 1.68 -8.47 -20.80
CA ILE A 9 1.26 -7.86 -19.54
C ILE A 9 1.15 -6.34 -19.67
N ALA A 10 2.12 -5.67 -20.31
CA ALA A 10 2.07 -4.23 -20.50
C ALA A 10 0.85 -3.80 -21.34
N ILE A 11 0.51 -4.53 -22.40
CA ILE A 11 -0.68 -4.26 -23.23
C ILE A 11 -1.96 -4.43 -22.40
N LEU A 12 -2.06 -5.52 -21.64
CA LEU A 12 -3.21 -5.77 -20.75
C LEU A 12 -3.34 -4.67 -19.68
N MET A 13 -2.24 -4.17 -19.15
CA MET A 13 -2.23 -3.08 -18.17
C MET A 13 -2.72 -1.74 -18.75
N TYR A 14 -2.57 -1.50 -20.06
CA TYR A 14 -3.20 -0.32 -20.71
C TYR A 14 -4.73 -0.41 -20.76
N ALA A 15 -5.28 -1.63 -20.91
CA ALA A 15 -6.73 -1.84 -20.90
C ALA A 15 -7.30 -1.95 -19.49
N ALA A 16 -6.47 -2.23 -18.47
CA ALA A 16 -6.88 -2.44 -17.10
C ALA A 16 -7.72 -1.28 -16.50
N PRO A 17 -7.39 0.01 -16.69
CA PRO A 17 -8.21 1.10 -16.14
C PRO A 17 -9.64 1.10 -16.68
N ILE A 18 -9.82 0.80 -17.97
CA ILE A 18 -11.14 0.74 -18.62
C ILE A 18 -11.90 -0.49 -18.12
N GLY A 19 -11.26 -1.66 -18.14
CA GLY A 19 -11.86 -2.92 -17.68
C GLY A 19 -12.25 -2.88 -16.20
N LEU A 20 -11.35 -2.40 -15.34
CA LEU A 20 -11.61 -2.25 -13.91
C LEU A 20 -12.70 -1.20 -13.65
N GLY A 21 -12.67 -0.07 -14.36
CA GLY A 21 -13.70 0.96 -14.26
C GLY A 21 -15.08 0.45 -14.66
N ALA A 22 -15.19 -0.27 -15.77
CA ALA A 22 -16.44 -0.89 -16.23
C ALA A 22 -16.93 -1.98 -15.26
N TYR A 23 -16.03 -2.84 -14.77
CA TYR A 23 -16.34 -3.85 -13.77
C TYR A 23 -16.84 -3.20 -12.46
N PHE A 24 -16.15 -2.17 -12.00
CA PHE A 24 -16.54 -1.46 -10.80
C PHE A 24 -17.90 -0.76 -10.95
N ALA A 25 -18.14 -0.10 -12.08
CA ALA A 25 -19.43 0.52 -12.39
C ALA A 25 -20.57 -0.52 -12.45
N SER A 26 -20.33 -1.67 -13.08
CA SER A 26 -21.30 -2.76 -13.15
C SER A 26 -21.60 -3.33 -11.76
N THR A 27 -20.57 -3.55 -10.94
CA THR A 27 -20.72 -4.04 -9.57
C THR A 27 -21.50 -3.03 -8.72
N MET A 28 -21.19 -1.76 -8.85
CA MET A 28 -21.88 -0.69 -8.13
C MET A 28 -23.35 -0.56 -8.54
N ALA A 29 -23.66 -0.68 -9.82
CA ALA A 29 -25.04 -0.60 -10.32
C ALA A 29 -25.92 -1.77 -9.86
N SER A 30 -25.34 -2.90 -9.49
CA SER A 30 -26.05 -4.09 -9.01
C SER A 30 -26.21 -4.18 -7.48
N GLN A 31 -25.65 -3.24 -6.72
CA GLN A 31 -25.64 -3.26 -5.26
C GLN A 31 -26.62 -2.26 -4.67
N ASP A 32 -27.12 -2.56 -3.46
CA ASP A 32 -28.00 -1.69 -2.71
C ASP A 32 -27.28 -0.44 -2.20
N ALA A 33 -28.02 0.66 -2.03
CA ALA A 33 -27.49 1.96 -1.57
C ALA A 33 -26.82 1.86 -0.18
N GLU A 34 -27.27 0.95 0.67
CA GLU A 34 -26.70 0.71 2.00
C GLU A 34 -25.30 0.11 1.92
N LEU A 35 -25.10 -0.85 1.02
CA LEU A 35 -23.78 -1.45 0.75
C LEU A 35 -22.80 -0.41 0.21
N MET A 36 -23.29 0.48 -0.67
CA MET A 36 -22.52 1.59 -1.20
C MET A 36 -22.05 2.54 -0.10
N GLY A 37 -22.94 2.87 0.85
CA GLY A 37 -22.60 3.70 2.01
C GLY A 37 -21.53 3.05 2.89
N THR A 38 -21.62 1.77 3.15
CA THR A 38 -20.65 1.00 3.93
C THR A 38 -19.29 0.95 3.23
N PHE A 39 -19.28 0.72 1.92
CA PHE A 39 -18.05 0.73 1.13
C PHE A 39 -17.38 2.11 1.12
N ALA A 40 -18.14 3.18 0.92
CA ALA A 40 -17.60 4.55 0.93
C ALA A 40 -16.98 4.91 2.28
N ARG A 41 -17.61 4.50 3.39
CA ARG A 41 -17.05 4.67 4.75
C ARG A 41 -15.75 3.90 4.92
N ALA A 42 -15.69 2.64 4.46
CA ALA A 42 -14.50 1.80 4.53
C ALA A 42 -13.33 2.42 3.75
N VAL A 43 -13.58 2.90 2.53
CA VAL A 43 -12.58 3.59 1.71
C VAL A 43 -12.14 4.90 2.39
N GLY A 44 -13.06 5.68 2.92
CA GLY A 44 -12.74 6.91 3.65
C GLY A 44 -11.86 6.67 4.88
N LEU A 45 -12.18 5.65 5.67
CA LEU A 45 -11.36 5.23 6.81
C LEU A 45 -9.98 4.76 6.38
N PHE A 46 -9.89 3.99 5.29
CA PHE A 46 -8.61 3.54 4.74
C PHE A 46 -7.73 4.72 4.30
N LEU A 47 -8.28 5.68 3.59
CA LEU A 47 -7.55 6.87 3.16
C LEU A 47 -7.08 7.70 4.35
N LEU A 48 -7.95 7.88 5.35
CA LEU A 48 -7.60 8.59 6.58
C LEU A 48 -6.48 7.87 7.34
N ALA A 49 -6.62 6.58 7.57
CA ALA A 49 -5.62 5.77 8.25
C ALA A 49 -4.28 5.77 7.49
N THR A 50 -4.31 5.67 6.18
CA THR A 50 -3.12 5.76 5.32
C THR A 50 -2.46 7.13 5.43
N ALA A 51 -3.22 8.21 5.39
CA ALA A 51 -2.70 9.56 5.55
C ALA A 51 -2.07 9.77 6.94
N LEU A 52 -2.70 9.30 8.00
CA LEU A 52 -2.17 9.34 9.35
C LEU A 52 -0.89 8.49 9.49
N TYR A 53 -0.89 7.28 8.94
CA TYR A 53 0.29 6.42 8.93
C TYR A 53 1.46 7.05 8.17
N LEU A 54 1.21 7.60 6.98
CA LEU A 54 2.24 8.27 6.19
C LEU A 54 2.77 9.53 6.88
N THR A 55 1.90 10.35 7.47
CA THR A 55 2.34 11.60 8.09
C THR A 55 2.98 11.39 9.46
N ILE A 56 2.27 10.74 10.37
CA ILE A 56 2.73 10.55 11.75
C ILE A 56 3.80 9.47 11.81
N GLY A 57 3.55 8.31 11.20
CA GLY A 57 4.48 7.17 11.24
C GLY A 57 5.81 7.49 10.56
N SER A 58 5.78 8.02 9.34
CA SER A 58 7.01 8.37 8.63
C SER A 58 7.78 9.49 9.31
N THR A 59 7.09 10.50 9.86
CA THR A 59 7.72 11.57 10.62
C THR A 59 8.38 11.03 11.89
N PHE A 60 7.72 10.13 12.61
CA PHE A 60 8.27 9.50 13.80
C PHE A 60 9.54 8.68 13.48
N TYR A 61 9.52 7.86 12.44
CA TYR A 61 10.72 7.11 12.01
C TYR A 61 11.84 8.02 11.53
N ALA A 62 11.52 9.07 10.77
CA ALA A 62 12.51 10.03 10.33
C ALA A 62 13.14 10.81 11.51
N TRP A 63 12.35 11.08 12.55
CA TRP A 63 12.83 11.70 13.77
C TRP A 63 13.73 10.76 14.57
N LEU A 64 13.39 9.48 14.70
CA LEU A 64 14.24 8.48 15.37
C LEU A 64 15.59 8.31 14.66
N GLY A 65 15.61 8.39 13.32
CA GLY A 65 16.81 8.18 12.52
C GLY A 65 17.75 9.40 12.45
N GLY A 66 17.22 10.62 12.56
CA GLY A 66 18.03 11.83 12.33
C GLY A 66 17.51 13.08 13.03
N GLY A 67 16.66 12.95 14.05
CA GLY A 67 16.06 14.07 14.75
C GLY A 67 15.26 15.00 13.84
N VAL A 68 15.25 16.28 14.15
CA VAL A 68 14.52 17.30 13.37
C VAL A 68 15.08 17.45 11.95
N ASP A 69 16.39 17.34 11.79
CA ASP A 69 17.03 17.42 10.46
C ASP A 69 16.68 16.19 9.61
N GLY A 70 16.56 15.01 10.21
CA GLY A 70 16.09 13.79 9.55
C GLY A 70 14.67 13.97 9.01
N VAL A 71 13.75 14.51 9.80
CA VAL A 71 12.38 14.83 9.37
C VAL A 71 12.38 15.79 8.19
N LYS A 72 13.15 16.87 8.26
CA LYS A 72 13.24 17.86 7.18
C LYS A 72 13.74 17.24 5.87
N ARG A 73 14.85 16.49 5.94
CA ARG A 73 15.41 15.80 4.76
C ARG A 73 14.45 14.77 4.18
N PHE A 74 13.75 14.03 5.03
CA PHE A 74 12.75 13.05 4.60
C PHE A 74 11.64 13.72 3.78
N TRP A 75 10.97 14.73 4.33
CA TRP A 75 9.85 15.38 3.65
C TRP A 75 10.26 16.15 2.38
N GLN A 76 11.48 16.67 2.32
CA GLN A 76 12.02 17.32 1.13
C GLN A 76 12.27 16.35 -0.04
N ASN A 77 12.52 15.06 0.25
CA ASN A 77 12.89 14.06 -0.77
C ASN A 77 11.86 12.94 -0.93
N MET A 78 10.76 12.93 -0.15
CA MET A 78 9.75 11.88 -0.19
C MET A 78 8.78 12.00 -1.36
N LEU A 79 8.61 13.18 -1.94
CA LEU A 79 7.58 13.43 -2.95
C LEU A 79 7.80 12.59 -4.22
N GLU A 80 9.02 12.53 -4.73
CA GLU A 80 9.37 11.78 -5.95
C GLU A 80 9.05 10.28 -5.82
N PRO A 81 9.53 9.55 -4.79
CA PRO A 81 9.15 8.14 -4.59
C PRO A 81 7.66 7.95 -4.28
N ALA A 82 7.01 8.88 -3.56
CA ALA A 82 5.58 8.76 -3.26
C ALA A 82 4.71 8.83 -4.52
N VAL A 83 4.95 9.80 -5.40
CA VAL A 83 4.22 9.94 -6.66
C VAL A 83 4.48 8.73 -7.57
N THR A 84 5.72 8.23 -7.62
CA THR A 84 6.05 7.04 -8.40
C THR A 84 5.38 5.79 -7.83
N ALA A 85 5.34 5.64 -6.51
CA ALA A 85 4.65 4.53 -5.87
C ALA A 85 3.14 4.54 -6.16
N LEU A 86 2.51 5.71 -6.15
CA LEU A 86 1.11 5.86 -6.53
C LEU A 86 0.86 5.46 -7.99
N GLY A 87 1.74 5.91 -8.91
CA GLY A 87 1.60 5.59 -10.34
C GLY A 87 1.87 4.12 -10.69
N THR A 88 2.84 3.50 -10.00
CA THR A 88 3.23 2.11 -10.29
C THR A 88 2.46 1.08 -9.46
N SER A 89 1.87 1.48 -8.34
CA SER A 89 1.29 0.58 -7.33
C SER A 89 2.24 -0.57 -6.94
N SER A 90 3.55 -0.36 -7.05
CA SER A 90 4.59 -1.36 -6.81
C SER A 90 5.80 -0.78 -6.10
N SER A 91 6.05 -1.25 -4.89
CA SER A 91 7.23 -0.87 -4.12
C SER A 91 8.54 -1.29 -4.78
N LEU A 92 8.55 -2.44 -5.49
CA LEU A 92 9.72 -2.90 -6.23
C LEU A 92 10.01 -2.03 -7.46
N ALA A 93 8.97 -1.62 -8.20
CA ALA A 93 9.14 -0.71 -9.34
C ALA A 93 9.62 0.68 -8.89
N THR A 94 9.26 1.10 -7.68
CA THR A 94 9.67 2.38 -7.08
C THR A 94 11.07 2.34 -6.47
N LEU A 95 11.62 1.15 -6.21
CA LEU A 95 12.86 0.95 -5.47
C LEU A 95 14.06 1.79 -5.99
N PRO A 96 14.35 1.88 -7.30
CA PRO A 96 15.48 2.68 -7.79
C PRO A 96 15.35 4.16 -7.43
N ILE A 97 14.11 4.69 -7.46
CA ILE A 97 13.84 6.09 -7.10
C ILE A 97 13.95 6.29 -5.60
N THR A 98 13.48 5.31 -4.82
CA THR A 98 13.60 5.33 -3.35
C THR A 98 15.06 5.34 -2.91
N ILE A 99 15.93 4.51 -3.53
CA ILE A 99 17.38 4.50 -3.27
C ILE A 99 17.99 5.87 -3.58
N ARG A 100 17.67 6.44 -4.75
CA ARG A 100 18.16 7.76 -5.13
C ARG A 100 17.73 8.84 -4.14
N SER A 101 16.48 8.82 -3.70
CA SER A 101 15.96 9.76 -2.71
C SER A 101 16.60 9.58 -1.35
N ALA A 102 16.86 8.34 -0.91
CA ALA A 102 17.57 8.05 0.32
C ALA A 102 19.01 8.61 0.30
N ASN A 103 19.71 8.47 -0.82
CA ASN A 103 21.05 9.03 -0.99
C ASN A 103 21.02 10.56 -0.94
N LYS A 104 20.00 11.22 -1.53
CA LYS A 104 19.78 12.68 -1.39
C LYS A 104 19.49 13.10 0.06
N MET A 105 18.91 12.23 0.87
CA MET A 105 18.69 12.47 2.32
C MET A 105 19.99 12.36 3.12
N GLY A 106 21.08 11.90 2.52
CA GLY A 106 22.39 11.74 3.15
C GLY A 106 22.65 10.35 3.72
N LEU A 107 21.87 9.34 3.33
CA LEU A 107 22.20 7.95 3.65
C LEU A 107 23.39 7.48 2.80
N ASN A 108 24.21 6.61 3.42
CA ASN A 108 25.32 5.99 2.71
C ASN A 108 24.76 5.08 1.58
N GLU A 109 25.30 5.22 0.37
CA GLU A 109 24.86 4.49 -0.81
C GLU A 109 24.91 2.98 -0.63
N GLN A 110 26.01 2.45 -0.08
CA GLN A 110 26.14 1.02 0.18
C GLN A 110 25.09 0.49 1.15
N ILE A 111 24.73 1.27 2.16
CA ILE A 111 23.69 0.89 3.12
C ILE A 111 22.30 0.95 2.45
N SER A 112 21.99 1.99 1.68
CA SER A 112 20.70 2.14 1.02
C SER A 112 20.46 1.06 -0.05
N GLU A 113 21.49 0.67 -0.80
CA GLU A 113 21.40 -0.38 -1.82
C GLU A 113 21.16 -1.78 -1.25
N ILE A 114 21.62 -2.04 -0.03
CA ILE A 114 21.39 -3.34 0.63
C ILE A 114 20.10 -3.31 1.45
N SER A 115 19.90 -2.26 2.24
CA SER A 115 18.81 -2.20 3.21
C SER A 115 17.45 -1.99 2.54
N LEU A 116 17.34 -1.11 1.55
CA LEU A 116 16.04 -0.78 0.95
C LEU A 116 15.40 -1.94 0.21
N PRO A 117 16.10 -2.77 -0.59
CA PRO A 117 15.53 -3.98 -1.19
C PRO A 117 15.00 -4.98 -0.15
N LEU A 118 15.69 -5.12 0.99
CA LEU A 118 15.22 -5.96 2.09
C LEU A 118 13.98 -5.36 2.75
N LEU A 119 14.00 -4.06 3.05
CA LEU A 119 12.89 -3.37 3.71
C LEU A 119 11.63 -3.30 2.84
N VAL A 120 11.75 -3.21 1.52
CA VAL A 120 10.60 -3.27 0.59
C VAL A 120 9.81 -4.58 0.74
N ASN A 121 10.48 -5.68 1.07
CA ASN A 121 9.82 -6.97 1.30
C ASN A 121 9.32 -7.15 2.74
N LEU A 122 9.98 -6.51 3.71
CA LEU A 122 9.62 -6.63 5.13
C LEU A 122 8.57 -5.61 5.56
N ASN A 123 8.65 -4.37 5.09
CA ASN A 123 7.73 -3.31 5.49
C ASN A 123 6.53 -3.23 4.54
N LYS A 124 5.52 -4.01 4.81
CA LYS A 124 4.27 -4.13 4.05
C LYS A 124 3.07 -3.50 4.79
N GLY A 125 3.28 -2.41 5.50
CA GLY A 125 2.24 -1.75 6.30
C GLY A 125 0.95 -1.47 5.53
N GLY A 126 1.04 -0.99 4.29
CA GLY A 126 -0.13 -0.76 3.43
C GLY A 126 -0.91 -2.04 3.08
N ALA A 127 -0.20 -3.14 2.79
CA ALA A 127 -0.83 -4.43 2.52
C ALA A 127 -1.53 -4.99 3.78
N ALA A 128 -0.92 -4.85 4.95
CA ALA A 128 -1.56 -5.24 6.21
C ALA A 128 -2.82 -4.42 6.48
N MET A 129 -2.78 -3.10 6.27
CA MET A 129 -3.93 -2.22 6.47
C MET A 129 -5.10 -2.58 5.55
N ILE A 130 -4.86 -2.85 4.26
CA ILE A 130 -5.93 -3.20 3.33
C ILE A 130 -6.51 -4.58 3.63
N THR A 131 -5.69 -5.56 4.09
CA THR A 131 -6.16 -6.87 4.52
C THR A 131 -7.03 -6.76 5.76
N ALA A 132 -6.63 -5.98 6.75
CA ALA A 132 -7.44 -5.72 7.94
C ALA A 132 -8.79 -5.08 7.56
N LEU A 133 -8.77 -4.11 6.67
CA LEU A 133 -9.99 -3.46 6.19
C LEU A 133 -10.93 -4.44 5.48
N LYS A 134 -10.40 -5.33 4.62
CA LYS A 134 -11.20 -6.36 3.94
C LYS A 134 -11.93 -7.26 4.95
N ILE A 135 -11.23 -7.70 6.00
CA ILE A 135 -11.82 -8.55 7.03
C ILE A 135 -12.93 -7.81 7.78
N VAL A 136 -12.65 -6.58 8.25
CA VAL A 136 -13.66 -5.75 8.94
C VAL A 136 -14.87 -5.49 8.05
N PHE A 137 -14.64 -5.21 6.77
CA PHE A 137 -15.71 -4.98 5.79
C PHE A 137 -16.60 -6.23 5.60
N ILE A 138 -16.00 -7.42 5.49
CA ILE A 138 -16.74 -8.68 5.39
C ILE A 138 -17.58 -8.94 6.64
N TYR A 139 -17.03 -8.72 7.84
CA TYR A 139 -17.77 -8.82 9.09
C TYR A 139 -18.97 -7.89 9.13
N SER A 140 -18.77 -6.64 8.69
CA SER A 140 -19.84 -5.64 8.60
C SER A 140 -20.94 -6.06 7.61
N LEU A 141 -20.55 -6.63 6.45
CA LEU A 141 -21.52 -7.11 5.46
C LEU A 141 -22.36 -8.28 5.95
N LEU A 142 -21.77 -9.16 6.73
CA LEU A 142 -22.45 -10.35 7.26
C LEU A 142 -23.24 -10.04 8.54
N GLY A 143 -23.18 -8.80 9.03
CA GLY A 143 -23.82 -8.40 10.29
C GLY A 143 -23.26 -9.13 11.52
N LEU A 144 -21.99 -9.56 11.44
CA LEU A 144 -21.32 -10.28 12.52
C LEU A 144 -20.69 -9.31 13.52
N ASP A 145 -20.76 -9.65 14.81
CA ASP A 145 -20.12 -8.88 15.87
C ASP A 145 -18.59 -8.94 15.76
N PHE A 146 -17.97 -7.77 15.80
CA PHE A 146 -16.52 -7.63 15.75
C PHE A 146 -15.95 -7.51 17.17
N SER A 147 -15.72 -8.66 17.82
CA SER A 147 -15.20 -8.73 19.20
C SER A 147 -13.72 -8.41 19.28
N ALA A 148 -13.22 -8.18 20.51
CA ALA A 148 -11.80 -7.94 20.77
C ALA A 148 -10.89 -9.12 20.31
N ASP A 149 -11.37 -10.35 20.47
CA ASP A 149 -10.64 -11.55 20.04
C ASP A 149 -10.48 -11.57 18.50
N ILE A 150 -11.57 -11.27 17.78
CA ILE A 150 -11.58 -11.19 16.33
C ILE A 150 -10.65 -10.06 15.85
N PHE A 151 -10.62 -8.94 16.57
CA PHE A 151 -9.67 -7.86 16.29
C PHE A 151 -8.22 -8.33 16.37
N MET A 152 -7.84 -9.04 17.44
CA MET A 152 -6.48 -9.56 17.60
C MET A 152 -6.11 -10.56 16.50
N ILE A 153 -7.03 -11.47 16.16
CA ILE A 153 -6.85 -12.43 15.05
C ILE A 153 -6.72 -11.68 13.71
N THR A 154 -7.54 -10.66 13.48
CA THR A 154 -7.48 -9.83 12.27
C THR A 154 -6.14 -9.15 12.11
N VAL A 155 -5.60 -8.56 13.18
CA VAL A 155 -4.27 -7.93 13.17
C VAL A 155 -3.19 -8.97 12.83
N LEU A 156 -3.22 -10.14 13.47
CA LEU A 156 -2.25 -11.20 13.22
C LEU A 156 -2.30 -11.70 11.78
N ILE A 157 -3.48 -12.02 11.27
CA ILE A 157 -3.67 -12.48 9.89
C ILE A 157 -3.24 -11.40 8.90
N SER A 158 -3.57 -10.14 9.15
CA SER A 158 -3.22 -9.03 8.26
C SER A 158 -1.72 -8.83 8.15
N VAL A 159 -1.00 -8.93 9.27
CA VAL A 159 0.46 -8.85 9.29
C VAL A 159 1.09 -10.04 8.56
N LEU A 160 0.65 -11.27 8.86
CA LEU A 160 1.16 -12.48 8.21
C LEU A 160 0.89 -12.49 6.70
N SER A 161 -0.33 -12.12 6.29
CA SER A 161 -0.70 -12.01 4.88
C SER A 161 0.16 -10.98 4.13
N ALA A 162 0.50 -9.88 4.77
CA ALA A 162 1.34 -8.86 4.18
C ALA A 162 2.75 -9.37 3.82
N PHE A 163 3.31 -10.31 4.58
CA PHE A 163 4.60 -10.93 4.24
C PHE A 163 4.50 -11.91 3.06
N ILE A 164 3.36 -12.59 2.92
CA ILE A 164 3.12 -13.57 1.85
C ILE A 164 2.89 -12.86 0.51
N ILE A 165 2.21 -11.72 0.53
CA ILE A 165 1.93 -10.92 -0.66
C ILE A 165 3.25 -10.29 -1.14
N GLY A 166 3.85 -10.90 -2.15
CA GLY A 166 5.10 -10.41 -2.77
C GLY A 166 4.95 -9.01 -3.35
N GLY A 167 6.08 -8.39 -3.74
CA GLY A 167 6.13 -7.04 -4.34
C GLY A 167 5.54 -6.94 -5.75
N VAL A 168 4.57 -7.77 -6.08
CA VAL A 168 3.88 -7.78 -7.38
C VAL A 168 2.96 -6.55 -7.48
N PRO A 169 2.93 -5.85 -8.63
CA PRO A 169 1.98 -4.76 -8.84
C PRO A 169 0.54 -5.22 -8.56
N GLY A 170 -0.16 -4.47 -7.72
CA GLY A 170 -1.54 -4.83 -7.35
C GLY A 170 -1.68 -6.02 -6.40
N GLY A 171 -0.60 -6.63 -5.89
CA GLY A 171 -0.65 -7.80 -5.01
C GLY A 171 -1.48 -7.62 -3.73
N ALA A 172 -1.64 -6.41 -3.25
CA ALA A 172 -2.49 -6.11 -2.09
C ALA A 172 -3.99 -6.29 -2.37
N PHE A 173 -4.39 -6.42 -3.64
CA PHE A 173 -5.79 -6.66 -4.03
C PHE A 173 -6.13 -8.15 -4.20
N LEU A 174 -5.14 -9.01 -4.28
CA LEU A 174 -5.28 -10.46 -4.29
C LEU A 174 -5.56 -10.97 -2.87
#